data_b1cdece3184dc8ce8b6f3d728b5c478c
#
_entry.id   b1cdece3184dc8ce8b6f3d728b5c478c
#
_cell.length_a   1.000
_cell.length_b   1.000
_cell.length_c   1.000
_cell.angle_alpha   90.00
_cell.angle_beta   90.00
_cell.angle_gamma   90.00
#
_symmetry.space_group_name_H-M   'P 1'
#
loop_
_entity.id
_entity.type
_entity.pdbx_description
1 polymer ?
#
loop_
_entity_poly.entity_id
_entity_poly.type
_entity_poly.pdbx_seq_one_letter_code
_entity_poly.pdbx_strand_id
1 'polypeptide(L)'
;MNFIISIPQLLLTQQAYKEIIKCNEFTIEYGLKLSEEDTKSLVETRSEALSKNGRIEFGGGIVNKIIAEFCDSPYISQYNYVSTISELIEIFYYYKNETLDFISDDELIHIMKEFFDNSCQGSLELLQDRELYRVAHNIKYGITDYLNIFEDIEEVGDDDE
;
A
#
# COMPACT_ATOMS: atom_id res chain seq x y z
N MET A 1 19.19 8.63 -25.45
CA MET A 1 18.79 7.32 -24.98
C MET A 1 17.36 7.01 -25.38
N ASN A 2 17.17 5.87 -25.98
CA ASN A 2 15.86 5.51 -26.49
C ASN A 2 15.19 4.54 -25.57
N PHE A 3 14.08 4.96 -25.02
CA PHE A 3 13.21 4.04 -24.34
C PHE A 3 12.20 3.53 -25.33
N ILE A 4 12.40 2.32 -25.74
CA ILE A 4 11.40 1.67 -26.57
C ILE A 4 10.56 0.84 -25.62
N ILE A 5 9.39 1.39 -25.27
CA ILE A 5 8.42 0.64 -24.52
C ILE A 5 7.78 -0.34 -25.50
N SER A 6 7.80 -1.61 -25.18
CA SER A 6 7.17 -2.62 -26.03
C SER A 6 5.67 -2.37 -26.08
N ILE A 7 5.02 -2.79 -27.17
CA ILE A 7 3.57 -2.64 -27.32
C ILE A 7 2.83 -3.30 -26.15
N PRO A 8 3.20 -4.51 -25.69
CA PRO A 8 2.56 -5.09 -24.50
C PRO A 8 2.70 -4.22 -23.24
N GLN A 9 3.87 -3.64 -22.99
CA GLN A 9 4.07 -2.75 -21.84
C GLN A 9 3.21 -1.50 -21.94
N LEU A 10 3.11 -0.93 -23.15
CA LEU A 10 2.27 0.25 -23.35
C LEU A 10 0.81 -0.07 -23.06
N LEU A 11 0.31 -1.21 -23.54
CA LEU A 11 -1.06 -1.64 -23.29
C LEU A 11 -1.32 -1.86 -21.80
N LEU A 12 -0.37 -2.48 -21.10
CA LEU A 12 -0.50 -2.69 -19.65
C LEU A 12 -0.53 -1.38 -18.89
N THR A 13 0.28 -0.42 -19.30
CA THR A 13 0.29 0.91 -18.68
C THR A 13 -1.04 1.63 -18.88
N GLN A 14 -1.58 1.55 -20.10
CA GLN A 14 -2.88 2.16 -20.40
C GLN A 14 -4.00 1.49 -19.62
N GLN A 15 -3.96 0.18 -19.48
CA GLN A 15 -4.93 -0.56 -18.71
C GLN A 15 -4.87 -0.16 -17.23
N ALA A 16 -3.66 -0.10 -16.67
CA ALA A 16 -3.48 0.32 -15.30
C ALA A 16 -4.03 1.72 -15.07
N TYR A 17 -3.75 2.65 -15.98
CA TYR A 17 -4.27 4.01 -15.90
C TYR A 17 -5.81 4.02 -15.85
N LYS A 18 -6.44 3.30 -16.76
CA LYS A 18 -7.91 3.25 -16.83
C LYS A 18 -8.53 2.68 -15.57
N GLU A 19 -7.94 1.64 -15.03
CA GLU A 19 -8.45 1.00 -13.82
C GLU A 19 -8.26 1.88 -12.59
N ILE A 20 -7.15 2.59 -12.51
CA ILE A 20 -6.87 3.47 -11.37
C ILE A 20 -7.77 4.69 -11.39
N ILE A 21 -7.90 5.36 -12.55
CA ILE A 21 -8.73 6.57 -12.62
C ILE A 21 -10.20 6.24 -12.39
N LYS A 22 -10.61 5.03 -12.71
CA LYS A 22 -11.98 4.57 -12.49
C LYS A 22 -12.32 4.52 -11.00
N CYS A 23 -11.34 4.43 -10.13
CA CYS A 23 -11.58 4.47 -8.69
C CYS A 23 -12.30 5.76 -8.26
N ASN A 24 -12.17 6.83 -9.03
CA ASN A 24 -12.89 8.08 -8.75
C ASN A 24 -14.39 7.88 -8.62
N GLU A 25 -14.95 6.85 -9.26
CA GLU A 25 -16.37 6.58 -9.22
C GLU A 25 -16.88 6.32 -7.79
N PHE A 26 -16.05 5.69 -6.95
CA PHE A 26 -16.43 5.43 -5.56
C PHE A 26 -15.72 6.33 -4.56
N THR A 27 -14.49 6.77 -4.84
CA THR A 27 -13.74 7.59 -3.88
C THR A 27 -14.29 9.01 -3.72
N ILE A 28 -15.07 9.46 -4.71
CA ILE A 28 -15.66 10.79 -4.65
C ILE A 28 -16.59 10.94 -3.43
N GLU A 29 -17.17 9.85 -2.95
CA GLU A 29 -18.00 9.86 -1.75
C GLU A 29 -17.21 10.29 -0.52
N TYR A 30 -15.90 10.09 -0.54
CA TYR A 30 -15.00 10.44 0.54
C TYR A 30 -14.26 11.75 0.26
N GLY A 31 -14.66 12.47 -0.79
CA GLY A 31 -14.02 13.72 -1.16
C GLY A 31 -12.68 13.55 -1.85
N LEU A 32 -12.41 12.36 -2.38
CA LEU A 32 -11.12 12.03 -3.01
C LEU A 32 -11.28 11.85 -4.51
N LYS A 33 -10.41 12.52 -5.26
CA LYS A 33 -10.42 12.44 -6.71
C LYS A 33 -8.99 12.52 -7.24
N LEU A 34 -8.69 11.66 -8.22
CA LEU A 34 -7.42 11.67 -8.94
C LEU A 34 -7.59 12.44 -10.24
N SER A 35 -6.67 13.35 -10.51
CA SER A 35 -6.56 13.99 -11.83
C SER A 35 -5.87 13.02 -12.79
N GLU A 36 -5.82 13.38 -14.08
CA GLU A 36 -5.07 12.60 -15.06
C GLU A 36 -3.60 12.51 -14.69
N GLU A 37 -3.02 13.62 -14.24
CA GLU A 37 -1.61 13.66 -13.85
C GLU A 37 -1.36 12.84 -12.59
N ASP A 38 -2.27 12.91 -11.61
CA ASP A 38 -2.18 12.11 -10.40
C ASP A 38 -2.18 10.62 -10.74
N THR A 39 -3.06 10.23 -11.64
CA THR A 39 -3.18 8.83 -12.06
C THR A 39 -1.90 8.37 -12.74
N LYS A 40 -1.34 9.19 -13.63
CA LYS A 40 -0.07 8.87 -14.28
C LYS A 40 1.05 8.70 -13.25
N SER A 41 1.09 9.59 -12.27
CA SER A 41 2.07 9.52 -11.19
C SER A 41 1.98 8.20 -10.43
N LEU A 42 0.77 7.74 -10.12
CA LEU A 42 0.58 6.47 -9.43
C LEU A 42 0.99 5.29 -10.29
N VAL A 43 0.71 5.32 -11.59
CA VAL A 43 1.16 4.28 -12.51
C VAL A 43 2.68 4.20 -12.53
N GLU A 44 3.35 5.36 -12.58
CA GLU A 44 4.82 5.41 -12.56
C GLU A 44 5.38 4.91 -11.24
N THR A 45 4.81 5.34 -10.12
CA THR A 45 5.24 4.88 -8.79
C THR A 45 5.15 3.36 -8.68
N ARG A 46 4.04 2.80 -9.16
CA ARG A 46 3.87 1.34 -9.16
C ARG A 46 4.92 0.66 -10.04
N SER A 47 5.13 1.17 -11.25
CA SER A 47 6.11 0.59 -12.17
C SER A 47 7.51 0.59 -11.58
N GLU A 48 7.91 1.67 -10.94
CA GLU A 48 9.20 1.79 -10.28
C GLU A 48 9.31 0.83 -9.10
N ALA A 49 8.26 0.73 -8.29
CA ALA A 49 8.24 -0.17 -7.14
C ALA A 49 8.32 -1.63 -7.57
N LEU A 50 7.60 -2.00 -8.62
CA LEU A 50 7.67 -3.36 -9.17
C LEU A 50 9.08 -3.69 -9.66
N SER A 51 9.67 -2.78 -10.42
CA SER A 51 11.03 -2.97 -10.94
C SER A 51 12.03 -3.08 -9.81
N LYS A 52 11.95 -2.20 -8.84
CA LYS A 52 12.84 -2.16 -7.69
C LYS A 52 12.76 -3.44 -6.85
N ASN A 53 11.59 -4.04 -6.77
CA ASN A 53 11.36 -5.24 -5.98
C ASN A 53 11.36 -6.54 -6.79
N GLY A 54 11.68 -6.46 -8.08
CA GLY A 54 11.78 -7.64 -8.94
C GLY A 54 10.46 -8.33 -9.20
N ARG A 55 9.38 -7.58 -9.30
CA ARG A 55 8.03 -8.12 -9.47
C ARG A 55 7.38 -7.65 -10.76
N ILE A 56 6.42 -8.44 -11.22
CA ILE A 56 5.59 -8.14 -12.40
C ILE A 56 4.13 -8.23 -11.98
N GLU A 57 3.33 -7.29 -12.47
CA GLU A 57 1.90 -7.23 -12.15
C GLU A 57 1.13 -6.65 -13.32
N PHE A 58 -0.11 -7.04 -13.48
CA PHE A 58 -0.93 -6.65 -14.61
C PHE A 58 -2.09 -5.75 -14.19
N GLY A 59 -2.58 -4.90 -15.10
CA GLY A 59 -3.70 -3.99 -14.85
C GLY A 59 -3.40 -2.96 -13.78
N GLY A 60 -4.43 -2.50 -13.08
CA GLY A 60 -4.30 -1.59 -11.94
C GLY A 60 -3.82 -2.30 -10.68
N GLY A 61 -4.04 -3.59 -10.64
CA GLY A 61 -3.52 -4.48 -9.61
C GLY A 61 -3.70 -3.99 -8.20
N ILE A 62 -2.59 -3.94 -7.48
CA ILE A 62 -2.58 -3.59 -6.07
C ILE A 62 -3.01 -2.15 -5.80
N VAL A 63 -2.81 -1.23 -6.75
CA VAL A 63 -3.14 0.18 -6.54
C VAL A 63 -4.64 0.34 -6.30
N ASN A 64 -5.46 -0.34 -7.09
CA ASN A 64 -6.91 -0.29 -6.93
C ASN A 64 -7.33 -0.80 -5.56
N LYS A 65 -6.70 -1.86 -5.10
CA LYS A 65 -6.99 -2.46 -3.79
C LYS A 65 -6.60 -1.54 -2.64
N ILE A 66 -5.45 -0.90 -2.76
CA ILE A 66 -4.99 0.07 -1.75
C ILE A 66 -5.95 1.25 -1.70
N ILE A 67 -6.33 1.79 -2.84
CA ILE A 67 -7.28 2.90 -2.90
C ILE A 67 -8.60 2.51 -2.26
N ALA A 68 -9.13 1.35 -2.61
CA ALA A 68 -10.42 0.90 -2.08
C ALA A 68 -10.38 0.72 -0.56
N GLU A 69 -9.28 0.17 -0.04
CA GLU A 69 -9.14 -0.07 1.40
C GLU A 69 -8.92 1.22 2.19
N PHE A 70 -8.15 2.16 1.63
CA PHE A 70 -7.71 3.34 2.38
C PHE A 70 -8.57 4.59 2.19
N CYS A 71 -9.49 4.59 1.21
CA CYS A 71 -10.23 5.81 0.88
C CYS A 71 -11.12 6.34 2.00
N ASP A 72 -11.49 5.51 2.96
CA ASP A 72 -12.31 5.93 4.09
C ASP A 72 -11.49 6.27 5.34
N SER A 73 -10.16 6.28 5.23
CA SER A 73 -9.30 6.60 6.38
C SER A 73 -9.49 8.05 6.82
N PRO A 74 -9.63 8.29 8.14
CA PRO A 74 -9.74 9.66 8.65
C PRO A 74 -8.44 10.46 8.47
N TYR A 75 -7.34 9.80 8.13
CA TYR A 75 -6.03 10.44 7.96
C TYR A 75 -5.72 10.77 6.52
N ILE A 76 -6.60 10.45 5.57
CA ILE A 76 -6.42 10.75 4.16
C ILE A 76 -7.44 11.80 3.73
N SER A 77 -6.94 12.88 3.13
CA SER A 77 -7.75 13.94 2.57
C SER A 77 -7.28 14.20 1.13
N GLN A 78 -8.04 14.96 0.37
CA GLN A 78 -7.65 15.29 -1.00
C GLN A 78 -6.25 15.91 -1.03
N TYR A 79 -5.87 16.65 -0.01
CA TYR A 79 -4.58 17.31 0.08
C TYR A 79 -3.40 16.32 0.06
N ASN A 80 -3.52 15.21 0.79
CA ASN A 80 -2.43 14.25 0.90
C ASN A 80 -2.71 12.92 0.19
N TYR A 81 -3.79 12.86 -0.60
CA TYR A 81 -4.26 11.61 -1.19
C TYR A 81 -3.18 10.92 -2.04
N VAL A 82 -2.70 11.61 -3.08
CA VAL A 82 -1.75 11.02 -4.02
C VAL A 82 -0.44 10.64 -3.35
N SER A 83 0.10 11.53 -2.51
CA SER A 83 1.37 11.26 -1.84
C SER A 83 1.26 10.08 -0.88
N THR A 84 0.14 9.97 -0.17
CA THR A 84 -0.08 8.85 0.75
C THR A 84 -0.22 7.54 0.00
N ILE A 85 -1.02 7.50 -1.06
CA ILE A 85 -1.16 6.29 -1.87
C ILE A 85 0.16 5.88 -2.50
N SER A 86 0.95 6.85 -3.01
CA SER A 86 2.28 6.55 -3.57
C SER A 86 3.18 5.86 -2.56
N GLU A 87 3.24 6.38 -1.33
CA GLU A 87 4.06 5.76 -0.30
C GLU A 87 3.52 4.39 0.11
N LEU A 88 2.21 4.23 0.19
CA LEU A 88 1.61 2.94 0.51
C LEU A 88 1.94 1.88 -0.56
N ILE A 89 1.99 2.27 -1.82
CA ILE A 89 2.39 1.36 -2.90
C ILE A 89 3.83 0.86 -2.67
N GLU A 90 4.74 1.78 -2.38
CA GLU A 90 6.14 1.43 -2.13
C GLU A 90 6.29 0.53 -0.89
N ILE A 91 5.60 0.87 0.19
CA ILE A 91 5.61 0.10 1.42
C ILE A 91 5.06 -1.31 1.18
N PHE A 92 3.98 -1.41 0.41
CA PHE A 92 3.36 -2.70 0.12
C PHE A 92 4.34 -3.65 -0.55
N TYR A 93 4.97 -3.24 -1.66
CA TYR A 93 5.86 -4.14 -2.39
C TYR A 93 7.11 -4.47 -1.59
N TYR A 94 7.62 -3.51 -0.83
CA TYR A 94 8.76 -3.77 0.03
C TYR A 94 8.43 -4.88 1.04
N TYR A 95 7.30 -4.77 1.73
CA TYR A 95 6.93 -5.75 2.74
C TYR A 95 6.36 -7.04 2.18
N LYS A 96 5.84 -7.02 0.97
CA LYS A 96 5.49 -8.27 0.30
C LYS A 96 6.72 -9.16 0.18
N ASN A 97 7.86 -8.56 -0.18
CA ASN A 97 9.14 -9.28 -0.24
C ASN A 97 9.67 -9.61 1.17
N GLU A 98 9.63 -8.65 2.09
CA GLU A 98 10.17 -8.85 3.44
C GLU A 98 9.40 -9.89 4.23
N THR A 99 8.15 -10.10 3.94
CA THR A 99 7.33 -11.16 4.55
C THR A 99 7.39 -12.47 3.75
N LEU A 100 8.28 -12.55 2.77
CA LEU A 100 8.53 -13.75 1.98
C LEU A 100 7.27 -14.28 1.27
N ASP A 101 6.39 -13.38 0.86
CA ASP A 101 5.08 -13.72 0.26
C ASP A 101 4.20 -14.60 1.17
N PHE A 102 4.49 -14.61 2.45
CA PHE A 102 3.72 -15.40 3.41
C PHE A 102 2.29 -14.88 3.58
N ILE A 103 2.12 -13.56 3.45
CA ILE A 103 0.82 -12.90 3.61
C ILE A 103 0.25 -12.60 2.22
N SER A 104 -1.04 -12.90 2.00
CA SER A 104 -1.68 -12.57 0.72
C SER A 104 -1.75 -11.06 0.53
N ASP A 105 -1.95 -10.62 -0.72
CA ASP A 105 -2.04 -9.20 -1.04
C ASP A 105 -3.17 -8.52 -0.26
N ASP A 106 -4.35 -9.13 -0.27
CA ASP A 106 -5.51 -8.55 0.41
C ASP A 106 -5.30 -8.48 1.92
N GLU A 107 -4.72 -9.51 2.49
CA GLU A 107 -4.43 -9.54 3.92
C GLU A 107 -3.40 -8.51 4.31
N LEU A 108 -2.33 -8.37 3.52
CA LEU A 108 -1.30 -7.38 3.81
C LEU A 108 -1.86 -5.96 3.75
N ILE A 109 -2.67 -5.66 2.73
CA ILE A 109 -3.31 -4.35 2.62
C ILE A 109 -4.22 -4.09 3.81
N HIS A 110 -4.99 -5.09 4.22
CA HIS A 110 -5.87 -4.98 5.38
C HIS A 110 -5.08 -4.69 6.65
N ILE A 111 -3.99 -5.42 6.89
CA ILE A 111 -3.11 -5.22 8.03
C ILE A 111 -2.53 -3.80 8.01
N MET A 112 -2.08 -3.35 6.86
CA MET A 112 -1.55 -2.00 6.70
C MET A 112 -2.60 -0.95 7.08
N LYS A 113 -3.85 -1.14 6.63
CA LYS A 113 -4.94 -0.21 6.93
C LYS A 113 -5.24 -0.18 8.43
N GLU A 114 -5.31 -1.35 9.07
CA GLU A 114 -5.57 -1.43 10.50
C GLU A 114 -4.49 -0.71 11.31
N PHE A 115 -3.23 -0.95 11.00
CA PHE A 115 -2.14 -0.24 11.67
C PHE A 115 -2.17 1.26 11.39
N PHE A 116 -2.39 1.62 10.12
CA PHE A 116 -2.38 3.02 9.70
C PHE A 116 -3.44 3.84 10.46
N ASP A 117 -4.65 3.30 10.57
CA ASP A 117 -5.75 4.00 11.21
C ASP A 117 -5.69 3.98 12.74
N ASN A 118 -5.07 2.97 13.31
CA ASN A 118 -5.09 2.78 14.76
C ASN A 118 -3.77 3.13 15.43
N SER A 119 -2.83 2.17 15.51
CA SER A 119 -1.59 2.40 16.26
C SER A 119 -0.68 3.46 15.64
N CYS A 120 -0.73 3.63 14.33
CA CYS A 120 0.10 4.62 13.64
C CYS A 120 -0.54 6.00 13.54
N GLN A 121 -1.87 6.08 13.70
CA GLN A 121 -2.62 7.34 13.61
C GLN A 121 -2.24 8.14 12.35
N GLY A 122 -2.18 7.45 11.22
CA GLY A 122 -1.88 8.07 9.92
C GLY A 122 -0.40 8.30 9.64
N SER A 123 0.49 7.83 10.49
CA SER A 123 1.93 7.98 10.28
C SER A 123 2.47 6.85 9.41
N LEU A 124 2.90 7.17 8.20
CA LEU A 124 3.51 6.20 7.30
C LEU A 124 4.88 5.75 7.82
N GLU A 125 5.59 6.63 8.51
CA GLU A 125 6.87 6.27 9.12
C GLU A 125 6.69 5.18 10.17
N LEU A 126 5.71 5.33 11.08
CA LEU A 126 5.42 4.32 12.08
C LEU A 126 4.92 3.02 11.46
N LEU A 127 4.13 3.12 10.39
CA LEU A 127 3.68 1.94 9.67
C LEU A 127 4.85 1.14 9.11
N GLN A 128 5.75 1.82 8.44
CA GLN A 128 6.88 1.19 7.76
C GLN A 128 7.97 0.73 8.74
N ASP A 129 8.37 1.60 9.65
CA ASP A 129 9.56 1.38 10.47
C ASP A 129 9.28 0.68 11.80
N ARG A 130 8.03 0.63 12.22
CA ARG A 130 7.67 -0.01 13.47
C ARG A 130 6.75 -1.21 13.27
N GLU A 131 5.54 -0.99 12.80
CA GLU A 131 4.51 -2.04 12.77
C GLU A 131 4.83 -3.14 11.75
N LEU A 132 5.04 -2.76 10.50
CA LEU A 132 5.32 -3.76 9.47
C LEU A 132 6.70 -4.39 9.65
N TYR A 133 7.63 -3.64 10.19
CA TYR A 133 8.95 -4.19 10.51
C TYR A 133 8.81 -5.36 11.49
N ARG A 134 7.99 -5.21 12.51
CA ARG A 134 7.75 -6.27 13.50
C ARG A 134 7.08 -7.48 12.89
N VAL A 135 6.08 -7.25 12.03
CA VAL A 135 5.40 -8.35 11.33
C VAL A 135 6.40 -9.15 10.51
N ALA A 136 7.22 -8.47 9.71
CA ALA A 136 8.23 -9.12 8.87
C ALA A 136 9.26 -9.85 9.71
N HIS A 137 9.72 -9.25 10.80
CA HIS A 137 10.65 -9.86 11.73
C HIS A 137 10.07 -11.17 12.29
N ASN A 138 8.83 -11.13 12.76
CA ASN A 138 8.19 -12.30 13.33
C ASN A 138 8.06 -13.44 12.31
N ILE A 139 7.70 -13.11 11.09
CA ILE A 139 7.58 -14.10 10.02
C ILE A 139 8.94 -14.73 9.71
N LYS A 140 9.98 -13.91 9.59
CA LYS A 140 11.34 -14.40 9.29
C LYS A 140 11.89 -15.35 10.35
N TYR A 141 11.50 -15.14 11.60
CA TYR A 141 11.94 -15.98 12.70
C TYR A 141 10.96 -17.10 13.05
N GLY A 142 10.00 -17.37 12.17
CA GLY A 142 9.10 -18.48 12.33
C GLY A 142 8.04 -18.31 13.41
N ILE A 143 7.77 -17.08 13.81
CA ILE A 143 6.72 -16.81 14.79
C ILE A 143 5.39 -16.88 14.05
N THR A 144 4.60 -17.92 14.36
CA THR A 144 3.35 -18.19 13.65
C THR A 144 2.26 -17.18 13.97
N ASP A 145 2.36 -16.52 15.09
CA ASP A 145 1.36 -15.59 15.57
C ASP A 145 1.85 -14.14 15.39
N TYR A 146 2.21 -13.81 14.17
CA TYR A 146 2.82 -12.54 13.85
C TYR A 146 1.91 -11.34 14.07
N LEU A 147 0.60 -11.55 14.18
CA LEU A 147 -0.36 -10.47 14.42
C LEU A 147 -0.63 -10.20 15.90
N ASN A 148 -0.14 -11.02 16.79
CA ASN A 148 -0.29 -10.80 18.24
C ASN A 148 0.46 -9.58 18.74
N ILE A 149 1.24 -8.94 17.89
CA ILE A 149 1.89 -7.67 18.18
C ILE A 149 0.90 -6.62 18.73
N PHE A 150 -0.34 -6.62 18.22
CA PHE A 150 -1.37 -5.69 18.71
C PHE A 150 -1.70 -5.93 20.16
N GLU A 151 -1.93 -7.18 20.51
CA GLU A 151 -2.30 -7.56 21.87
C GLU A 151 -1.15 -7.28 22.84
N ASP A 152 0.06 -7.62 22.44
CA ASP A 152 1.25 -7.41 23.25
C ASP A 152 1.48 -5.92 23.54
N ILE A 153 1.27 -5.07 22.54
CA ILE A 153 1.44 -3.63 22.69
C ILE A 153 0.39 -3.06 23.66
N GLU A 154 -0.84 -3.51 23.54
CA GLU A 154 -1.92 -3.07 24.43
C GLU A 154 -1.67 -3.51 25.86
N GLU A 155 -1.21 -4.74 26.06
CA GLU A 155 -0.90 -5.25 27.38
C GLU A 155 0.24 -4.47 28.04
N VAL A 156 1.29 -4.15 27.28
CA VAL A 156 2.39 -3.35 27.81
C VAL A 156 1.91 -1.96 28.19
N GLY A 157 1.01 -1.37 27.43
CA GLY A 157 0.44 -0.07 27.74
C GLY A 157 -0.36 -0.08 29.06
N ASP A 158 -1.11 -1.14 29.29
CA ASP A 158 -1.90 -1.30 30.50
C ASP A 158 -1.01 -1.52 31.72
N ASP A 159 0.09 -2.23 31.56
CA ASP A 159 0.99 -2.53 32.66
C ASP A 159 1.77 -1.31 33.15
N ASP A 160 1.89 -0.29 32.33
CA ASP A 160 2.61 0.94 32.70
C ASP A 160 1.82 1.84 33.64
N GLU A 161 0.64 1.46 33.96
CA GLU A 161 -0.12 2.16 34.96
C GLU A 161 0.26 1.69 36.37
#